data_7fabdd7f38977961f8c468a7791a8301
#
_entry.id   7fabdd7f38977961f8c468a7791a8301
#
_cell.length_a   1.000
_cell.length_b   1.000
_cell.length_c   1.000
_cell.angle_alpha   90.00
_cell.angle_beta   90.00
_cell.angle_gamma   90.00
#
_symmetry.space_group_name_H-M   'P 1'
#
loop_
_entity.id
_entity.type
_entity.pdbx_description
1 polymer ?
#
loop_
_entity_poly.entity_id
_entity_poly.type
_entity_poly.pdbx_seq_one_letter_code
_entity_poly.pdbx_strand_id
1 'polypeptide(L)' 'MSATKREEVSSHLRYIRLELREMHQMLIKDDLLPDLSEAKEVHAQLDALLDL' A
#
# COMPACT_ATOMS: atom_id res chain seq x y z
N MET A 1 18.47 -1.02 -18.63
CA MET A 1 17.38 -1.99 -18.83
C MET A 1 16.19 -1.60 -17.98
N SER A 2 15.02 -1.58 -18.57
CA SER A 2 13.84 -1.21 -17.81
C SER A 2 13.45 -2.33 -16.82
N ALA A 3 12.75 -1.96 -15.76
CA ALA A 3 12.25 -2.92 -14.83
C ALA A 3 11.27 -3.87 -15.53
N THR A 4 11.30 -5.13 -15.15
CA THR A 4 10.35 -6.10 -15.66
C THR A 4 8.98 -5.88 -15.01
N LYS A 5 7.93 -6.40 -15.62
CA LYS A 5 6.61 -6.38 -15.02
C LYS A 5 6.62 -7.00 -13.62
N ARG A 6 7.39 -8.07 -13.45
CA ARG A 6 7.56 -8.73 -12.16
C ARG A 6 8.14 -7.79 -11.10
N GLU A 7 9.13 -7.00 -11.50
CA GLU A 7 9.75 -6.04 -10.59
C GLU A 7 8.80 -4.90 -10.24
N GLU A 8 8.02 -4.45 -11.21
CA GLU A 8 7.00 -3.43 -10.96
C GLU A 8 5.96 -3.91 -9.97
N VAL A 9 5.45 -5.11 -10.17
CA VAL A 9 4.48 -5.73 -9.26
C VAL A 9 5.06 -5.87 -7.87
N SER A 10 6.29 -6.37 -7.78
CA SER A 10 6.98 -6.54 -6.49
C SER A 10 7.14 -5.20 -5.76
N SER A 11 7.49 -4.15 -6.49
CA SER A 11 7.65 -2.82 -5.92
C SER A 11 6.34 -2.27 -5.38
N HIS A 12 5.25 -2.43 -6.14
CA HIS A 12 3.92 -2.02 -5.71
C HIS A 12 3.47 -2.77 -4.46
N LEU A 13 3.68 -4.07 -4.44
CA LEU A 13 3.29 -4.89 -3.29
C LEU A 13 4.07 -4.48 -2.03
N ARG A 14 5.34 -4.14 -2.19
CA ARG A 14 6.17 -3.68 -1.08
C ARG A 14 5.64 -2.35 -0.52
N TYR A 15 5.25 -1.45 -1.40
CA TYR A 15 4.68 -0.16 -1.02
C TYR A 15 3.36 -0.35 -0.26
N ILE A 16 2.47 -1.15 -0.80
CA ILE A 16 1.16 -1.42 -0.18
C ILE A 16 1.36 -2.07 1.19
N ARG A 17 2.27 -3.00 1.29
CA ARG A 17 2.58 -3.67 2.56
C ARG A 17 3.06 -2.67 3.62
N LEU A 18 3.90 -1.73 3.21
CA LEU A 18 4.41 -0.70 4.12
C LEU A 18 3.28 0.19 4.63
N GLU A 19 2.40 0.63 3.74
CA GLU A 19 1.26 1.45 4.10
C GLU A 19 0.33 0.74 5.08
N LEU A 20 0.02 -0.52 4.81
CA LEU A 20 -0.83 -1.31 5.70
C LEU A 20 -0.18 -1.51 7.07
N ARG A 21 1.11 -1.73 7.09
CA ARG A 21 1.86 -1.90 8.32
C ARG A 21 1.83 -0.63 9.18
N GLU A 22 2.00 0.51 8.55
CA GLU A 22 1.96 1.80 9.25
C GLU A 22 0.59 2.06 9.86
N MET A 23 -0.48 1.82 9.11
CA MET A 23 -1.83 1.96 9.62
C MET A 23 -2.09 1.02 10.80
N HIS A 24 -1.62 -0.21 10.70
CA HIS A 24 -1.77 -1.20 11.77
C HIS A 24 -1.02 -0.79 13.03
N GLN A 25 0.18 -0.25 12.88
CA GLN A 25 0.96 0.22 14.03
C GLN A 25 0.30 1.42 14.71
N MET A 26 -0.30 2.31 13.96
CA MET A 26 -1.03 3.44 14.54
C MET A 26 -2.22 2.94 15.36
N LEU A 27 -2.92 1.94 14.87
CA LEU A 27 -4.03 1.35 15.60
C LEU A 27 -3.57 0.70 16.90
N ILE A 28 -2.48 -0.05 16.86
CA ILE A 28 -1.99 -0.76 18.04
C ILE A 28 -1.38 0.19 19.07
N LYS A 29 -0.54 1.13 18.63
CA LYS A 29 0.20 2.01 19.53
C LYS A 29 -0.62 3.17 20.05
N ASP A 30 -1.37 3.80 19.16
CA ASP A 30 -2.03 5.08 19.44
C ASP A 30 -3.54 4.96 19.50
N ASP A 31 -4.06 3.77 19.30
CA ASP A 31 -5.51 3.51 19.23
C ASP A 31 -6.21 4.42 18.22
N LEU A 32 -5.52 4.70 17.13
CA LEU A 32 -6.04 5.54 16.06
C LEU A 32 -6.52 4.68 14.90
N LEU A 33 -7.77 4.90 14.50
CA LEU A 33 -8.30 4.25 13.31
C LEU A 33 -7.75 4.94 12.06
N PRO A 34 -7.41 4.18 11.00
CA PRO A 34 -7.03 4.79 9.72
C PRO A 34 -8.16 5.67 9.21
N ASP A 35 -7.83 6.83 8.70
CA ASP A 35 -8.87 7.67 8.14
C ASP A 35 -9.22 7.22 6.71
N LEU A 36 -10.28 7.81 6.19
CA LEU A 36 -10.80 7.43 4.88
C LEU A 36 -9.81 7.71 3.76
N SER A 37 -9.03 8.80 3.86
CA SER A 37 -8.07 9.13 2.82
C SER A 37 -6.91 8.13 2.77
N GLU A 38 -6.47 7.60 3.91
CA GLU A 38 -5.45 6.56 3.94
C GLU A 38 -5.96 5.28 3.29
N ALA A 39 -7.20 4.90 3.60
CA ALA A 39 -7.81 3.72 3.00
C ALA A 39 -7.97 3.88 1.49
N LYS A 40 -8.34 5.06 1.03
CA LYS A 40 -8.46 5.35 -0.40
C LYS A 40 -7.10 5.28 -1.10
N GLU A 41 -6.05 5.72 -0.43
CA GLU A 41 -4.70 5.65 -0.99
C GLU A 41 -4.28 4.21 -1.22
N VAL A 42 -4.51 3.33 -0.25
CA VAL A 42 -4.20 1.91 -0.41
C VAL A 42 -5.04 1.30 -1.53
N HIS A 43 -6.31 1.67 -1.61
CA HIS A 43 -7.19 1.19 -2.67
C HIS A 43 -6.67 1.62 -4.06
N ALA A 44 -6.24 2.87 -4.17
CA ALA A 44 -5.66 3.38 -5.42
C ALA A 44 -4.41 2.62 -5.83
N GLN A 45 -3.56 2.26 -4.86
CA GLN A 45 -2.36 1.47 -5.13
C GLN A 45 -2.70 0.06 -5.61
N LEU A 46 -3.74 -0.54 -5.03
CA LEU A 46 -4.21 -1.84 -5.49
C LEU A 46 -4.77 -1.77 -6.90
N ASP A 47 -5.53 -0.73 -7.23
CA ASP A 47 -6.05 -0.54 -8.57
C ASP A 47 -4.92 -0.38 -9.59
N ALA A 48 -3.90 0.39 -9.24
CA ALA A 48 -2.73 0.57 -10.10
C ALA A 48 -2.03 -0.76 -10.34
N LEU A 49 -1.94 -1.60 -9.31
CA LEU A 49 -1.34 -2.93 -9.43
C LEU A 49 -2.13 -3.80 -10.40
N LEU A 50 -3.45 -3.74 -10.35
CA LEU A 50 -4.30 -4.56 -11.22
C LEU A 50 -4.22 -4.12 -12.69
N ASP A 51 -3.79 -2.89 -12.95
CA ASP A 51 -3.64 -2.35 -14.29
C ASP A 51 -2.29 -2.66 -14.95
N LEU A 52 -1.38 -3.25 -14.23
CA LEU A 52 -0.05 -3.59 -14.77
C LEU A 52 -0.07 -4.71 -15.79
#